data_4f0af23babc336ee2acfd97e223c6c13
#
_entry.id   4f0af23babc336ee2acfd97e223c6c13
#
_cell.length_a   1.000
_cell.length_b   1.000
_cell.length_c   1.000
_cell.angle_alpha   90.00
_cell.angle_beta   90.00
_cell.angle_gamma   90.00
#
_symmetry.space_group_name_H-M   'P 1'
#
loop_
_entity.id
_entity.type
_entity.pdbx_description
1 polymer ?
#
loop_
_entity_poly.entity_id
_entity_poly.type
_entity_poly.pdbx_seq_one_letter_code
_entity_poly.pdbx_strand_id
1 'polypeptide(L)'
;MDKNQKYKYLIKGGRHADLKFVGETNDVGEAEQIIQDYINKHIKNCYYQRINFYEKYIWIDYGSWSDFIYVYFSDEIAKREYFGEKLVLE
;
A
#
# COMPACT_ATOMS: atom_id res chain seq x y z
N MET A 1 -16.05 1.06 4.06
CA MET A 1 -15.53 -0.24 3.71
C MET A 1 -16.15 -0.75 2.42
N ASP A 2 -15.31 -1.22 1.56
CA ASP A 2 -15.77 -1.68 0.26
C ASP A 2 -16.10 -3.17 0.31
N LYS A 3 -17.39 -3.48 0.30
CA LYS A 3 -17.83 -4.87 0.35
C LYS A 3 -17.46 -5.64 -0.92
N ASN A 4 -17.14 -4.92 -1.98
CA ASN A 4 -16.85 -5.54 -3.27
C ASN A 4 -15.39 -5.78 -3.53
N GLN A 5 -14.55 -5.51 -2.55
CA GLN A 5 -13.13 -5.74 -2.71
C GLN A 5 -12.85 -7.24 -2.78
N LYS A 6 -12.35 -7.68 -3.91
CA LYS A 6 -12.14 -9.11 -4.15
C LYS A 6 -10.84 -9.63 -3.60
N TYR A 7 -9.84 -8.77 -3.53
CA TYR A 7 -8.50 -9.17 -3.10
C TYR A 7 -8.20 -8.63 -1.72
N LYS A 8 -7.30 -9.31 -1.03
CA LYS A 8 -6.93 -8.89 0.32
C LYS A 8 -6.30 -7.50 0.32
N TYR A 9 -5.56 -7.17 -0.73
CA TYR A 9 -4.84 -5.92 -0.80
C TYR A 9 -5.18 -5.21 -2.09
N LEU A 10 -5.65 -3.97 -1.97
CA LEU A 10 -5.94 -3.10 -3.10
C LEU A 10 -5.04 -1.89 -2.98
N ILE A 11 -4.19 -1.69 -3.97
CA ILE A 11 -3.18 -0.65 -3.93
C ILE A 11 -3.56 0.45 -4.91
N LYS A 12 -3.61 1.67 -4.39
CA LYS A 12 -3.88 2.85 -5.20
C LYS A 12 -2.78 3.86 -4.98
N GLY A 13 -2.56 4.70 -5.96
CA GLY A 13 -1.53 5.72 -5.87
C GLY A 13 -1.98 7.02 -6.48
N GLY A 14 -1.33 8.11 -6.07
CA GLY A 14 -1.61 9.41 -6.59
C GLY A 14 -1.90 10.43 -5.51
N ARG A 15 -2.58 11.48 -5.88
CA ARG A 15 -2.95 12.52 -4.94
C ARG A 15 -4.17 12.09 -4.13
N HIS A 16 -4.30 12.67 -2.94
CA HIS A 16 -5.43 12.34 -2.08
C HIS A 16 -6.77 12.44 -2.79
N ALA A 17 -6.93 13.45 -3.61
CA ALA A 17 -8.20 13.70 -4.28
C ALA A 17 -8.34 12.95 -5.61
N ASP A 18 -7.29 12.29 -6.05
CA ASP A 18 -7.30 11.65 -7.37
C ASP A 18 -6.43 10.39 -7.33
N LEU A 19 -6.91 9.40 -6.62
CA LEU A 19 -6.20 8.13 -6.50
C LEU A 19 -6.53 7.23 -7.69
N LYS A 20 -5.50 6.59 -8.21
CA LYS A 20 -5.66 5.69 -9.34
C LYS A 20 -5.27 4.28 -8.95
N PHE A 21 -5.88 3.33 -9.61
CA PHE A 21 -5.59 1.93 -9.37
C PHE A 21 -4.14 1.62 -9.71
N VAL A 22 -3.44 0.93 -8.81
CA VAL A 22 -2.07 0.50 -9.06
C VAL A 22 -2.00 -1.01 -9.20
N GLY A 23 -2.67 -1.73 -8.30
CA GLY A 23 -2.67 -3.17 -8.35
C GLY A 23 -3.51 -3.78 -7.25
N GLU A 24 -3.67 -5.09 -7.30
CA GLU A 24 -4.40 -5.82 -6.27
C GLU A 24 -3.87 -7.23 -6.22
N THR A 25 -3.88 -7.84 -5.04
CA THR A 25 -3.33 -9.18 -4.86
C THR A 25 -3.77 -9.75 -3.52
N ASN A 26 -3.66 -11.06 -3.39
CA ASN A 26 -3.91 -11.75 -2.12
C ASN A 26 -2.62 -12.08 -1.39
N ASP A 27 -1.48 -11.78 -2.00
CA ASP A 27 -0.18 -12.16 -1.45
C ASP A 27 0.58 -10.93 -0.95
N VAL A 28 1.09 -11.02 0.28
CA VAL A 28 1.82 -9.89 0.88
C VAL A 28 3.09 -9.56 0.09
N GLY A 29 3.82 -10.59 -0.31
CA GLY A 29 5.05 -10.37 -1.08
C GLY A 29 4.79 -9.67 -2.39
N GLU A 30 3.72 -10.06 -3.06
CA GLU A 30 3.35 -9.43 -4.32
C GLU A 30 2.90 -8.00 -4.09
N ALA A 31 2.19 -7.75 -3.00
CA ALA A 31 1.78 -6.39 -2.67
C ALA A 31 2.99 -5.49 -2.49
N GLU A 32 4.00 -5.98 -1.77
CA GLU A 32 5.22 -5.22 -1.57
C GLU A 32 5.93 -4.95 -2.90
N GLN A 33 5.91 -5.92 -3.80
CA GLN A 33 6.55 -5.74 -5.09
C GLN A 33 5.82 -4.69 -5.92
N ILE A 34 4.50 -4.71 -5.89
CA ILE A 34 3.70 -3.73 -6.60
C ILE A 34 4.02 -2.32 -6.08
N ILE A 35 4.09 -2.19 -4.76
CA ILE A 35 4.39 -0.91 -4.13
C ILE A 35 5.78 -0.44 -4.53
N GLN A 36 6.76 -1.33 -4.47
CA GLN A 36 8.13 -0.97 -4.79
C GLN A 36 8.28 -0.57 -6.25
N ASP A 37 7.60 -1.28 -7.14
CA ASP A 37 7.63 -0.95 -8.56
C ASP A 37 7.06 0.44 -8.81
N TYR A 38 5.97 0.76 -8.12
CA TYR A 38 5.35 2.07 -8.26
C TYR A 38 6.31 3.17 -7.81
N ILE A 39 6.95 2.96 -6.66
CA ILE A 39 7.90 3.93 -6.14
C ILE A 39 9.05 4.13 -7.10
N ASN A 40 9.57 3.03 -7.64
CA ASN A 40 10.71 3.09 -8.53
C ASN A 40 10.43 3.84 -9.83
N LYS A 41 9.16 3.83 -10.26
CA LYS A 41 8.78 4.58 -11.45
C LYS A 41 8.76 6.07 -11.21
N HIS A 42 8.53 6.49 -9.98
CA HIS A 42 8.33 7.91 -9.69
C HIS A 42 9.54 8.57 -9.06
N ILE A 43 10.30 7.82 -8.28
CA ILE A 43 11.49 8.35 -7.62
C ILE A 43 12.61 7.32 -7.73
N LYS A 44 13.72 7.74 -8.34
CA LYS A 44 14.84 6.84 -8.53
C LYS A 44 15.47 6.39 -7.23
N ASN A 45 15.68 7.33 -6.33
CA ASN A 45 16.34 7.03 -5.06
C ASN A 45 15.39 7.37 -3.93
N CYS A 46 14.72 6.35 -3.43
CA CYS A 46 13.80 6.54 -2.32
C CYS A 46 14.55 6.34 -1.01
N TYR A 47 14.85 7.41 -0.34
CA TYR A 47 15.54 7.35 0.94
C TYR A 47 14.61 7.26 2.11
N TYR A 48 13.33 7.38 1.88
CA TYR A 48 12.43 7.72 2.94
C TYR A 48 11.05 7.14 2.67
N GLN A 49 10.57 6.43 3.65
CA GLN A 49 9.21 5.90 3.62
C GLN A 49 8.59 6.09 4.98
N ARG A 50 7.44 6.72 5.00
CA ARG A 50 6.68 6.86 6.23
C ARG A 50 5.35 6.15 6.00
N ILE A 51 5.01 5.26 6.92
CA ILE A 51 3.76 4.52 6.84
C ILE A 51 2.85 5.04 7.93
N ASN A 52 1.67 5.50 7.52
CA ASN A 52 0.66 5.97 8.44
C ASN A 52 -0.45 4.94 8.50
N PHE A 53 -0.81 4.51 9.70
CA PHE A 53 -1.74 3.42 9.90
C PHE A 53 -3.14 3.94 10.19
N TYR A 54 -4.10 3.41 9.44
CA TYR A 54 -5.50 3.71 9.65
C TYR A 54 -6.27 2.42 9.79
N GLU A 55 -7.51 2.51 10.15
CA GLU A 55 -8.27 1.31 10.47
C GLU A 55 -8.36 0.33 9.30
N LYS A 56 -8.63 0.84 8.11
CA LYS A 56 -8.89 -0.02 6.96
C LYS A 56 -7.84 0.06 5.87
N TYR A 57 -6.85 0.91 6.05
CA TYR A 57 -5.81 1.07 5.05
C TYR A 57 -4.56 1.67 5.67
N ILE A 58 -3.49 1.61 4.92
CA ILE A 58 -2.29 2.36 5.28
C ILE A 58 -2.01 3.36 4.18
N TRP A 59 -1.34 4.43 4.57
CA TRP A 59 -0.97 5.51 3.67
C TRP A 59 0.55 5.61 3.70
N ILE A 60 1.17 5.45 2.53
CA ILE A 60 2.62 5.43 2.42
C ILE A 60 3.09 6.72 1.77
N ASP A 61 3.95 7.44 2.50
CA ASP A 61 4.60 8.64 2.02
C ASP A 61 6.03 8.26 1.67
N TYR A 62 6.34 8.21 0.39
CA TYR A 62 7.66 7.79 -0.05
C TYR A 62 8.54 8.95 -0.47
N GLY A 63 8.19 10.15 0.00
CA GLY A 63 9.03 11.32 -0.26
C GLY A 63 8.57 12.18 -1.42
N SER A 64 7.48 11.83 -2.04
CA SER A 64 6.90 12.66 -3.09
C SER A 64 6.10 13.79 -2.46
N TRP A 65 6.08 14.92 -3.11
CA TRP A 65 5.34 16.09 -2.62
C TRP A 65 3.84 15.89 -2.68
N SER A 66 3.36 15.21 -3.71
CA SER A 66 1.93 15.16 -3.94
C SER A 66 1.45 13.78 -4.36
N ASP A 67 2.31 12.79 -4.31
CA ASP A 67 1.95 11.46 -4.75
C ASP A 67 2.17 10.47 -3.63
N PHE A 68 1.15 9.70 -3.30
CA PHE A 68 1.17 8.79 -2.16
C PHE A 68 0.62 7.45 -2.57
N ILE A 69 0.86 6.44 -1.72
CA ILE A 69 0.36 5.10 -1.96
C ILE A 69 -0.61 4.73 -0.85
N TYR A 70 -1.75 4.18 -1.23
CA TYR A 70 -2.75 3.70 -0.29
C TYR A 70 -2.91 2.20 -0.48
N VAL A 71 -2.84 1.46 0.61
CA VAL A 71 -3.09 0.02 0.58
C VAL A 71 -4.32 -0.26 1.41
N TYR A 72 -5.37 -0.72 0.75
CA TYR A 72 -6.63 -1.01 1.41
C TYR A 72 -6.72 -2.50 1.70
N PHE A 73 -7.19 -2.83 2.89
CA PHE A 73 -7.33 -4.22 3.32
C PHE A 73 -8.78 -4.64 3.22
N SER A 74 -9.02 -5.86 2.75
CA SER A 74 -10.37 -6.37 2.60
C SER A 74 -11.03 -6.62 3.96
N ASP A 75 -10.24 -7.02 4.95
CA ASP A 75 -10.75 -7.30 6.29
C ASP A 75 -9.60 -7.25 7.29
N GLU A 76 -9.93 -7.51 8.55
CA GLU A 76 -8.94 -7.48 9.62
C GLU A 76 -7.89 -8.58 9.49
N ILE A 77 -8.29 -9.71 8.93
CA ILE A 77 -7.35 -10.82 8.76
C ILE A 77 -6.26 -10.44 7.78
N ALA A 78 -6.64 -9.84 6.65
CA ALA A 78 -5.68 -9.38 5.66
C ALA A 78 -4.73 -8.36 6.25
N LYS A 79 -5.25 -7.46 7.07
CA LYS A 79 -4.45 -6.43 7.71
C LYS A 79 -3.42 -7.05 8.64
N ARG A 80 -3.85 -8.02 9.44
CA ARG A 80 -2.95 -8.68 10.36
C ARG A 80 -1.86 -9.44 9.66
N GLU A 81 -2.21 -10.10 8.57
CA GLU A 81 -1.22 -10.85 7.80
C GLU A 81 -0.17 -9.93 7.22
N TYR A 82 -0.60 -8.79 6.72
CA TYR A 82 0.33 -7.81 6.16
C TYR A 82 1.31 -7.33 7.22
N PHE A 83 0.79 -6.92 8.38
CA PHE A 83 1.64 -6.41 9.44
C PHE A 83 2.49 -7.49 10.09
N GLY A 84 1.95 -8.70 10.16
CA GLY A 84 2.71 -9.81 10.67
C GLY A 84 3.95 -10.08 9.85
N GLU A 85 3.81 -10.07 8.53
CA GLU A 85 4.95 -10.24 7.65
C GLU A 85 5.97 -9.14 7.83
N LYS A 86 5.50 -7.90 7.91
CA LYS A 86 6.40 -6.77 8.06
C LYS A 86 7.11 -6.77 9.40
N LEU A 87 6.41 -7.15 10.44
CA LEU A 87 7.00 -7.16 11.77
C LEU A 87 8.06 -8.24 11.93
N VAL A 88 7.89 -9.35 11.23
CA VAL A 88 8.87 -10.43 11.30
C VAL A 88 10.21 -9.97 10.73
N LEU A 89 10.19 -9.05 9.79
CA LEU A 89 11.41 -8.56 9.16
C LEU A 89 12.18 -7.59 10.03
N GLU A 90 11.59 -7.15 11.10
CA GLU A 90 12.25 -6.27 12.02
C GLU A 90 12.81 -7.03 13.19
#